data_39e6d206c79ff7ddd516605131475d67
#
_entry.id   39e6d206c79ff7ddd516605131475d67
#
_cell.length_a   1.000
_cell.length_b   1.000
_cell.length_c   1.000
_cell.angle_alpha   90.00
_cell.angle_beta   90.00
_cell.angle_gamma   90.00
#
_symmetry.space_group_name_H-M   'P 1'
#
loop_
_entity.id
_entity.type
_entity.pdbx_description
1 polymer ?
#
loop_
_entity_poly.entity_id
_entity_poly.type
_entity_poly.pdbx_seq_one_letter_code
_entity_poly.pdbx_strand_id
1 'polypeptide(L)'
;MNTKILLCIYLGLFLFTVAMMTDSKNERSPLESTKQHAGWAQEQLAMTNGNKLYDTAFMAGARHQATLDIEYLQRRYAYATDLLGLTDPSSIARGNSIYQDIFSEDLQASFFGPGVDTIKKSGISGWLELVTNSLGPMGPTQHLIGTQLVDIKELEIDDFGNIVKGEALLRSYLQAWHTLPDQKVWLALGTYHSKVRFSDGRWKIWQMNLELTVDETRQMND
;
A
#
# COMPACT_ATOMS: atom_id res chain seq x y z
N MET A 1 -25.77 4.23 11.12
CA MET A 1 -24.38 3.93 11.48
C MET A 1 -24.31 2.45 11.80
N ASN A 2 -23.71 1.65 10.94
CA ASN A 2 -23.84 0.19 11.01
C ASN A 2 -22.79 -0.39 11.96
N THR A 3 -23.19 -0.64 13.18
CA THR A 3 -22.43 -1.25 14.30
C THR A 3 -21.73 -2.58 13.94
N LYS A 4 -22.08 -3.17 12.80
CA LYS A 4 -21.58 -4.49 12.38
C LYS A 4 -20.15 -4.47 11.80
N ILE A 5 -19.71 -3.36 11.20
CA ILE A 5 -18.36 -3.27 10.63
C ILE A 5 -17.33 -2.99 11.73
N LEU A 6 -17.68 -2.18 12.70
CA LEU A 6 -16.86 -1.95 13.89
C LEU A 6 -16.73 -3.23 14.73
N LEU A 7 -17.81 -4.04 14.77
CA LEU A 7 -17.81 -5.33 15.48
C LEU A 7 -16.91 -6.37 14.81
N CYS A 8 -16.77 -6.36 13.48
CA CYS A 8 -15.87 -7.29 12.79
C CYS A 8 -14.38 -6.98 13.06
N ILE A 9 -14.00 -5.71 13.13
CA ILE A 9 -12.62 -5.32 13.47
C ILE A 9 -12.35 -5.59 14.97
N TYR A 10 -13.30 -5.30 15.84
CA TYR A 10 -13.16 -5.55 17.29
C TYR A 10 -13.36 -7.02 17.67
N LEU A 11 -14.26 -7.77 17.01
CA LEU A 11 -14.43 -9.21 17.26
C LEU A 11 -13.26 -10.01 16.69
N GLY A 12 -12.68 -9.60 15.56
CA GLY A 12 -11.46 -10.20 15.05
C GLY A 12 -10.29 -10.05 16.04
N LEU A 13 -10.10 -8.88 16.63
CA LEU A 13 -9.10 -8.64 17.67
C LEU A 13 -9.40 -9.40 18.97
N PHE A 14 -10.67 -9.52 19.39
CA PHE A 14 -11.02 -10.18 20.66
C PHE A 14 -11.01 -11.72 20.57
N LEU A 15 -11.35 -12.28 19.42
CA LEU A 15 -11.25 -13.72 19.18
C LEU A 15 -9.79 -14.20 19.03
N PHE A 16 -8.89 -13.31 18.57
CA PHE A 16 -7.46 -13.65 18.48
C PHE A 16 -6.78 -13.77 19.84
N THR A 17 -7.19 -12.96 20.83
CA THR A 17 -6.64 -13.05 22.20
C THR A 17 -7.10 -14.30 22.96
N VAL A 18 -8.24 -14.89 22.62
CA VAL A 18 -8.75 -16.12 23.27
C VAL A 18 -8.23 -17.37 22.57
N ALA A 19 -7.94 -17.32 21.27
CA ALA A 19 -7.41 -18.48 20.52
C ALA A 19 -5.92 -18.75 20.77
N MET A 20 -5.16 -17.79 21.31
CA MET A 20 -3.75 -17.99 21.65
C MET A 20 -3.52 -18.78 22.95
N MET A 21 -4.58 -19.14 23.70
CA MET A 21 -4.45 -19.92 24.94
C MET A 21 -4.73 -21.41 24.80
N THR A 22 -5.07 -21.90 23.63
CA THR A 22 -5.25 -23.34 23.42
C THR A 22 -4.56 -23.78 22.15
N ASP A 23 -3.54 -24.50 22.37
CA ASP A 23 -2.92 -25.58 21.60
C ASP A 23 -1.64 -25.26 20.84
N SER A 24 -0.63 -25.84 21.40
CA SER A 24 0.71 -26.03 20.87
C SER A 24 0.69 -27.02 19.70
N LYS A 25 1.63 -26.83 18.80
CA LYS A 25 2.07 -27.70 17.71
C LYS A 25 1.34 -27.56 16.39
N ASN A 26 1.73 -26.52 15.66
CA ASN A 26 1.87 -26.65 14.22
C ASN A 26 3.25 -26.07 13.85
N GLU A 27 4.24 -26.94 13.81
CA GLU A 27 5.57 -26.62 13.29
C GLU A 27 5.42 -26.29 11.80
N ARG A 28 5.23 -25.01 11.48
CA ARG A 28 5.39 -24.54 10.10
C ARG A 28 6.87 -24.70 9.75
N SER A 29 7.14 -25.57 8.81
CA SER A 29 8.47 -25.78 8.26
C SER A 29 9.11 -24.44 7.86
N PRO A 30 10.35 -24.16 8.30
CA PRO A 30 11.09 -22.95 7.92
C PRO A 30 11.30 -22.81 6.39
N LEU A 31 11.03 -23.86 5.61
CA LEU A 31 11.23 -23.90 4.16
C LEU A 31 10.13 -23.22 3.35
N GLU A 32 8.91 -23.03 3.88
CA GLU A 32 7.85 -22.35 3.11
C GLU A 32 7.99 -20.81 3.15
N SER A 33 8.53 -20.28 4.24
CA SER A 33 8.82 -18.84 4.34
C SER A 33 9.91 -18.38 3.36
N THR A 34 10.91 -19.24 3.09
CA THR A 34 12.00 -18.91 2.17
C THR A 34 11.60 -18.94 0.71
N LYS A 35 10.54 -19.66 0.32
CA LYS A 35 10.07 -19.70 -1.08
C LYS A 35 9.40 -18.39 -1.53
N GLN A 36 8.75 -17.67 -0.63
CA GLN A 36 8.16 -16.36 -0.93
C GLN A 36 9.23 -15.28 -1.18
N HIS A 37 10.36 -15.35 -0.47
CA HIS A 37 11.48 -14.42 -0.67
C HIS A 37 12.34 -14.75 -1.89
N ALA A 38 12.39 -16.00 -2.34
CA ALA A 38 13.15 -16.39 -3.53
C ALA A 38 12.58 -15.81 -4.84
N GLY A 39 11.29 -15.43 -4.89
CA GLY A 39 10.67 -14.74 -6.03
C GLY A 39 11.30 -13.37 -6.32
N TRP A 40 11.81 -12.71 -5.30
CA TRP A 40 12.47 -11.41 -5.44
C TRP A 40 13.77 -11.46 -6.25
N ALA A 41 14.58 -12.49 -6.01
CA ALA A 41 15.84 -12.64 -6.71
C ALA A 41 15.64 -12.99 -8.19
N GLN A 42 14.61 -13.77 -8.52
CA GLN A 42 14.29 -14.12 -9.91
C GLN A 42 13.68 -12.95 -10.69
N GLU A 43 12.83 -12.13 -10.06
CA GLU A 43 12.32 -10.90 -10.68
C GLU A 43 13.44 -9.87 -10.91
N GLN A 44 14.36 -9.68 -9.97
CA GLN A 44 15.52 -8.80 -10.17
C GLN A 44 16.47 -9.28 -11.27
N LEU A 45 16.70 -10.59 -11.38
CA LEU A 45 17.53 -11.16 -12.46
C LEU A 45 16.84 -11.04 -13.84
N ALA A 46 15.50 -11.15 -13.90
CA ALA A 46 14.75 -10.87 -15.12
C ALA A 46 14.79 -9.39 -15.52
N MET A 47 14.84 -8.47 -14.56
CA MET A 47 15.02 -7.03 -14.80
C MET A 47 16.37 -6.71 -15.44
N THR A 48 17.43 -7.44 -15.06
CA THR A 48 18.79 -7.18 -15.58
C THR A 48 19.07 -7.77 -16.97
N ASN A 49 18.27 -8.76 -17.41
CA ASN A 49 18.48 -9.44 -18.68
C ASN A 49 17.57 -8.99 -19.82
N GLY A 50 16.60 -8.14 -19.56
CA GLY A 50 15.50 -7.85 -20.49
C GLY A 50 15.49 -6.48 -21.13
N ASN A 51 16.58 -5.85 -21.50
CA ASN A 51 16.57 -4.84 -22.59
C ASN A 51 17.95 -4.25 -22.81
N LYS A 52 18.74 -4.88 -23.67
CA LYS A 52 19.84 -4.22 -24.39
C LYS A 52 19.30 -3.44 -25.60
N LEU A 53 18.29 -2.64 -25.41
CA LEU A 53 17.96 -1.60 -26.37
C LEU A 53 18.75 -0.37 -25.94
N TYR A 54 19.49 0.19 -26.88
CA TYR A 54 20.27 1.43 -26.73
C TYR A 54 19.31 2.53 -26.25
N ASP A 55 19.23 2.71 -24.92
CA ASP A 55 18.51 3.84 -24.35
C ASP A 55 19.20 5.11 -24.80
N THR A 56 18.53 5.87 -25.63
CA THR A 56 18.97 7.24 -25.90
C THR A 56 18.97 8.02 -24.58
N ALA A 57 19.71 9.12 -24.50
CA ALA A 57 19.73 9.95 -23.28
C ALA A 57 18.32 10.38 -22.85
N PHE A 58 17.40 10.61 -23.79
CA PHE A 58 16.01 10.93 -23.53
C PHE A 58 15.26 9.78 -22.85
N MET A 59 15.41 8.55 -23.35
CA MET A 59 14.77 7.38 -22.74
C MET A 59 15.31 7.12 -21.34
N ALA A 60 16.63 7.25 -21.13
CA ALA A 60 17.22 7.10 -19.79
C ALA A 60 16.69 8.16 -18.81
N GLY A 61 16.59 9.42 -19.26
CA GLY A 61 16.00 10.50 -18.49
C GLY A 61 14.53 10.25 -18.15
N ALA A 62 13.73 9.84 -19.14
CA ALA A 62 12.32 9.52 -18.95
C ALA A 62 12.10 8.36 -17.97
N ARG A 63 12.91 7.30 -18.05
CA ARG A 63 12.88 6.18 -17.08
C ARG A 63 13.22 6.63 -15.68
N HIS A 64 14.23 7.46 -15.51
CA HIS A 64 14.61 7.99 -14.20
C HIS A 64 13.48 8.85 -13.62
N GLN A 65 12.93 9.77 -14.39
CA GLN A 65 11.81 10.60 -13.96
C GLN A 65 10.59 9.76 -13.62
N ALA A 66 10.21 8.80 -14.49
CA ALA A 66 9.10 7.90 -14.22
C ALA A 66 9.28 7.13 -12.90
N THR A 67 10.49 6.65 -12.61
CA THR A 67 10.79 5.96 -11.35
C THR A 67 10.52 6.86 -10.15
N LEU A 68 11.03 8.09 -10.16
CA LEU A 68 10.82 9.05 -9.07
C LEU A 68 9.34 9.41 -8.89
N ASP A 69 8.62 9.65 -9.99
CA ASP A 69 7.20 10.00 -9.96
C ASP A 69 6.36 8.84 -9.41
N ILE A 70 6.66 7.61 -9.82
CA ILE A 70 5.95 6.40 -9.36
C ILE A 70 6.21 6.16 -7.87
N GLU A 71 7.45 6.26 -7.40
CA GLU A 71 7.76 6.16 -5.98
C GLU A 71 7.02 7.23 -5.17
N TYR A 72 6.92 8.45 -5.70
CA TYR A 72 6.26 9.55 -5.03
C TYR A 72 4.74 9.30 -4.85
N LEU A 73 4.09 8.54 -5.73
CA LEU A 73 2.68 8.16 -5.56
C LEU A 73 2.44 7.45 -4.22
N GLN A 74 3.28 6.48 -3.88
CA GLN A 74 3.10 5.72 -2.63
C GLN A 74 3.38 6.57 -1.39
N ARG A 75 4.34 7.49 -1.47
CA ARG A 75 4.62 8.45 -0.38
C ARG A 75 3.45 9.41 -0.18
N ARG A 76 2.85 9.90 -1.28
CA ARG A 76 1.65 10.73 -1.25
C ARG A 76 0.45 9.98 -0.69
N TYR A 77 0.29 8.71 -1.07
CA TYR A 77 -0.74 7.84 -0.50
C TYR A 77 -0.62 7.75 1.02
N ALA A 78 0.56 7.44 1.54
CA ALA A 78 0.82 7.34 2.97
C ALA A 78 0.45 8.64 3.70
N TYR A 79 0.94 9.77 3.19
CA TYR A 79 0.63 11.08 3.76
C TYR A 79 -0.87 11.41 3.72
N ALA A 80 -1.55 11.11 2.61
CA ALA A 80 -2.99 11.31 2.50
C ALA A 80 -3.78 10.42 3.46
N THR A 81 -3.34 9.18 3.65
CA THR A 81 -3.95 8.23 4.61
C THR A 81 -3.85 8.77 6.04
N ASP A 82 -2.70 9.32 6.42
CA ASP A 82 -2.51 9.97 7.73
C ASP A 82 -3.44 11.18 7.91
N LEU A 83 -3.62 11.99 6.86
CA LEU A 83 -4.55 13.12 6.88
C LEU A 83 -6.01 12.66 7.04
N LEU A 84 -6.40 11.56 6.41
CA LEU A 84 -7.75 10.98 6.51
C LEU A 84 -8.04 10.39 7.89
N GLY A 85 -7.01 10.04 8.65
CA GLY A 85 -7.11 9.61 10.05
C GLY A 85 -7.31 10.75 11.04
N LEU A 86 -7.16 12.01 10.61
CA LEU A 86 -7.42 13.18 11.46
C LEU A 86 -8.91 13.52 11.51
N THR A 87 -9.31 14.28 12.51
CA THR A 87 -10.72 14.66 12.74
C THR A 87 -11.08 16.02 12.15
N ASP A 88 -10.09 16.83 11.76
CA ASP A 88 -10.37 18.16 11.22
C ASP A 88 -10.76 18.12 9.74
N PRO A 89 -11.80 18.87 9.33
CA PRO A 89 -12.32 18.81 7.96
C PRO A 89 -11.32 19.23 6.88
N SER A 90 -10.36 20.10 7.20
CA SER A 90 -9.38 20.58 6.22
C SER A 90 -8.35 19.50 5.87
N SER A 91 -7.89 18.73 6.85
CA SER A 91 -7.02 17.58 6.65
C SER A 91 -7.71 16.48 5.85
N ILE A 92 -8.96 16.17 6.21
CA ILE A 92 -9.75 15.17 5.48
C ILE A 92 -9.95 15.60 4.01
N ALA A 93 -10.31 16.85 3.77
CA ALA A 93 -10.47 17.38 2.40
C ALA A 93 -9.17 17.30 1.60
N ARG A 94 -8.03 17.62 2.23
CA ARG A 94 -6.71 17.52 1.60
C ARG A 94 -6.32 16.07 1.31
N GLY A 95 -6.53 15.14 2.24
CA GLY A 95 -6.28 13.72 2.03
C GLY A 95 -7.11 13.17 0.87
N ASN A 96 -8.40 13.54 0.81
CA ASN A 96 -9.29 13.18 -0.29
C ASN A 96 -8.79 13.73 -1.64
N SER A 97 -8.41 15.00 -1.69
CA SER A 97 -7.86 15.61 -2.92
C SER A 97 -6.61 14.88 -3.42
N ILE A 98 -5.72 14.45 -2.52
CA ILE A 98 -4.54 13.66 -2.89
C ILE A 98 -4.94 12.31 -3.46
N TYR A 99 -5.94 11.62 -2.88
CA TYR A 99 -6.42 10.34 -3.40
C TYR A 99 -6.97 10.48 -4.83
N GLN A 100 -7.74 11.55 -5.10
CA GLN A 100 -8.23 11.84 -6.45
C GLN A 100 -7.10 12.08 -7.47
N ASP A 101 -5.98 12.60 -7.02
CA ASP A 101 -4.85 12.89 -7.89
C ASP A 101 -3.97 11.65 -8.17
N ILE A 102 -3.74 10.79 -7.16
CA ILE A 102 -2.83 9.65 -7.28
C ILE A 102 -3.49 8.37 -7.79
N PHE A 103 -4.80 8.22 -7.63
CA PHE A 103 -5.53 7.05 -8.08
C PHE A 103 -6.24 7.26 -9.42
N SER A 104 -6.39 6.19 -10.17
CA SER A 104 -7.31 6.12 -11.31
C SER A 104 -8.75 5.95 -10.83
N GLU A 105 -9.72 6.46 -11.60
CA GLU A 105 -11.14 6.34 -11.27
C GLU A 105 -11.61 4.87 -11.16
N ASP A 106 -11.04 3.98 -11.98
CA ASP A 106 -11.29 2.55 -12.00
C ASP A 106 -10.44 1.76 -10.99
N LEU A 107 -9.93 2.40 -9.94
CA LEU A 107 -9.11 1.78 -8.89
C LEU A 107 -9.70 0.44 -8.44
N GLN A 108 -8.83 -0.57 -8.37
CA GLN A 108 -9.10 -1.85 -7.71
C GLN A 108 -8.17 -1.97 -6.52
N ALA A 109 -8.72 -1.93 -5.31
CA ALA A 109 -7.91 -2.00 -4.11
C ALA A 109 -8.32 -3.17 -3.23
N SER A 110 -7.35 -3.79 -2.57
CA SER A 110 -7.58 -4.85 -1.60
C SER A 110 -6.66 -4.76 -0.39
N PHE A 111 -7.15 -5.28 0.71
CA PHE A 111 -6.40 -5.50 1.94
C PHE A 111 -6.59 -6.95 2.36
N PHE A 112 -5.52 -7.66 2.68
CA PHE A 112 -5.55 -9.04 3.12
C PHE A 112 -4.31 -9.37 3.96
N GLY A 113 -4.35 -10.48 4.68
CA GLY A 113 -3.22 -10.96 5.48
C GLY A 113 -3.61 -12.11 6.39
N PRO A 114 -2.69 -12.60 7.21
CA PRO A 114 -2.97 -13.66 8.16
C PRO A 114 -4.08 -13.25 9.14
N GLY A 115 -5.12 -14.06 9.22
CA GLY A 115 -6.23 -13.82 10.15
C GLY A 115 -7.18 -12.67 9.76
N VAL A 116 -7.01 -12.09 8.58
CA VAL A 116 -7.87 -11.01 8.07
C VAL A 116 -8.62 -11.49 6.83
N ASP A 117 -9.94 -11.36 6.83
CA ASP A 117 -10.74 -11.59 5.62
C ASP A 117 -10.35 -10.59 4.54
N THR A 118 -10.21 -11.07 3.31
CA THR A 118 -9.86 -10.21 2.18
C THR A 118 -10.94 -9.16 1.94
N ILE A 119 -10.58 -7.89 2.11
CA ILE A 119 -11.43 -6.75 1.79
C ILE A 119 -11.06 -6.26 0.38
N LYS A 120 -12.08 -6.10 -0.48
CA LYS A 120 -11.92 -5.56 -1.83
C LYS A 120 -12.81 -4.34 -2.02
N LYS A 121 -12.28 -3.31 -2.65
CA LYS A 121 -12.98 -2.08 -2.99
C LYS A 121 -12.68 -1.67 -4.43
N SER A 122 -13.68 -1.12 -5.09
CA SER A 122 -13.58 -0.58 -6.44
C SER A 122 -13.87 0.91 -6.43
N GLY A 123 -13.12 1.66 -7.23
CA GLY A 123 -13.20 3.11 -7.30
C GLY A 123 -12.57 3.82 -6.10
N ILE A 124 -12.21 5.08 -6.31
CA ILE A 124 -11.57 5.93 -5.28
C ILE A 124 -12.50 6.10 -4.07
N SER A 125 -13.78 6.35 -4.32
CA SER A 125 -14.77 6.56 -3.25
C SER A 125 -14.94 5.34 -2.34
N GLY A 126 -14.96 4.13 -2.92
CA GLY A 126 -15.06 2.91 -2.13
C GLY A 126 -13.84 2.66 -1.24
N TRP A 127 -12.63 2.97 -1.75
CA TRP A 127 -11.40 2.87 -0.95
C TRP A 127 -11.33 3.96 0.12
N LEU A 128 -11.67 5.21 -0.24
CA LEU A 128 -11.74 6.33 0.67
C LEU A 128 -12.69 6.06 1.85
N GLU A 129 -13.89 5.56 1.57
CA GLU A 129 -14.86 5.17 2.59
C GLU A 129 -14.27 4.14 3.56
N LEU A 130 -13.60 3.09 3.04
CA LEU A 130 -12.96 2.08 3.86
C LEU A 130 -11.91 2.70 4.77
N VAL A 131 -10.99 3.51 4.22
CA VAL A 131 -9.90 4.13 4.99
C VAL A 131 -10.45 5.07 6.05
N THR A 132 -11.37 5.95 5.70
CA THR A 132 -11.96 6.92 6.64
C THR A 132 -12.71 6.22 7.78
N ASN A 133 -13.49 5.17 7.46
CA ASN A 133 -14.21 4.42 8.47
C ASN A 133 -13.30 3.59 9.38
N SER A 134 -12.17 3.13 8.86
CA SER A 134 -11.18 2.37 9.63
C SER A 134 -10.34 3.25 10.55
N LEU A 135 -9.90 4.40 10.07
CA LEU A 135 -9.00 5.29 10.80
C LEU A 135 -9.73 6.30 11.68
N GLY A 136 -10.96 6.71 11.30
CA GLY A 136 -11.72 7.72 12.04
C GLY A 136 -11.92 7.45 13.54
N PRO A 137 -12.09 6.19 14.00
CA PRO A 137 -12.15 5.87 15.43
C PRO A 137 -10.79 5.86 16.15
N MET A 138 -9.68 5.91 15.40
CA MET A 138 -8.33 5.89 15.93
C MET A 138 -7.86 7.32 16.23
N GLY A 139 -6.77 7.45 16.95
CA GLY A 139 -6.05 8.71 17.06
C GLY A 139 -5.11 8.92 15.86
N PRO A 140 -4.16 9.85 15.95
CA PRO A 140 -3.21 10.10 14.88
C PRO A 140 -2.49 8.84 14.42
N THR A 141 -2.27 8.74 13.10
CA THR A 141 -1.58 7.62 12.47
C THR A 141 -0.33 8.10 11.76
N GLN A 142 0.61 7.19 11.53
CA GLN A 142 1.80 7.46 10.74
C GLN A 142 2.16 6.25 9.88
N HIS A 143 2.15 6.45 8.57
CA HIS A 143 2.53 5.43 7.58
C HIS A 143 3.94 5.71 7.06
N LEU A 144 4.88 4.83 7.38
CA LEU A 144 6.24 4.86 6.86
C LEU A 144 6.33 3.93 5.64
N ILE A 145 6.76 4.50 4.52
CA ILE A 145 6.99 3.75 3.28
C ILE A 145 8.49 3.52 3.13
N GLY A 146 8.87 2.25 3.17
CA GLY A 146 10.25 1.82 2.98
C GLY A 146 10.42 0.95 1.72
N THR A 147 11.67 0.74 1.33
CA THR A 147 12.08 -0.16 0.24
C THR A 147 11.12 -0.14 -0.95
N GLN A 148 11.24 0.88 -1.78
CA GLN A 148 10.42 1.03 -2.98
C GLN A 148 11.15 0.41 -4.17
N LEU A 149 10.46 -0.45 -4.92
CA LEU A 149 10.94 -1.07 -6.15
C LEU A 149 9.97 -0.74 -7.27
N VAL A 150 10.46 -0.10 -8.31
CA VAL A 150 9.71 0.23 -9.51
C VAL A 150 10.20 -0.63 -10.67
N ASP A 151 9.27 -1.34 -11.31
CA ASP A 151 9.53 -2.14 -12.49
C ASP A 151 8.69 -1.58 -13.66
N ILE A 152 9.33 -0.77 -14.51
CA ILE A 152 8.69 -0.16 -15.67
C ILE A 152 8.56 -1.22 -16.76
N LYS A 153 7.33 -1.63 -17.02
CA LYS A 153 6.98 -2.66 -18.03
C LYS A 153 6.85 -2.08 -19.43
N GLU A 154 6.33 -0.88 -19.53
CA GLU A 154 6.14 -0.16 -20.77
C GLU A 154 6.45 1.33 -20.55
N LEU A 155 7.16 1.95 -21.50
CA LEU A 155 7.41 3.38 -21.51
C LEU A 155 7.57 3.85 -22.95
N GLU A 156 6.69 4.74 -23.38
CA GLU A 156 6.77 5.42 -24.66
C GLU A 156 6.98 6.92 -24.44
N ILE A 157 7.85 7.52 -25.22
CA ILE A 157 8.12 8.96 -25.21
C ILE A 157 7.87 9.55 -26.59
N ASP A 158 7.51 10.82 -26.64
CA ASP A 158 7.47 11.59 -27.88
C ASP A 158 8.88 12.05 -28.34
N ASP A 159 8.94 12.72 -29.47
CA ASP A 159 10.19 13.26 -30.04
C ASP A 159 10.88 14.30 -29.16
N PHE A 160 10.20 14.81 -28.14
CA PHE A 160 10.70 15.78 -27.18
C PHE A 160 11.14 15.15 -25.86
N GLY A 161 10.97 13.82 -25.73
CA GLY A 161 11.30 13.07 -24.52
C GLY A 161 10.19 13.08 -23.43
N ASN A 162 8.99 13.60 -23.73
CA ASN A 162 7.89 13.54 -22.80
C ASN A 162 7.27 12.15 -22.81
N ILE A 163 6.91 11.65 -21.63
CA ILE A 163 6.20 10.37 -21.50
C ILE A 163 4.78 10.54 -22.05
N VAL A 164 4.40 9.67 -22.99
CA VAL A 164 3.06 9.64 -23.59
C VAL A 164 2.28 8.39 -23.20
N LYS A 165 2.96 7.30 -22.82
CA LYS A 165 2.37 6.07 -22.35
C LYS A 165 3.32 5.35 -21.39
N GLY A 166 2.78 4.63 -20.43
CA GLY A 166 3.59 3.81 -19.55
C GLY A 166 2.78 2.90 -18.64
N GLU A 167 3.38 1.77 -18.31
CA GLU A 167 2.91 0.85 -17.29
C GLU A 167 4.06 0.41 -16.39
N ALA A 168 3.78 0.29 -15.10
CA ALA A 168 4.78 -0.15 -14.14
C ALA A 168 4.14 -0.93 -12.97
N LEU A 169 4.98 -1.74 -12.34
CA LEU A 169 4.72 -2.31 -11.02
C LEU A 169 5.48 -1.51 -9.98
N LEU A 170 4.81 -1.21 -8.88
CA LEU A 170 5.44 -0.60 -7.70
C LEU A 170 5.22 -1.53 -6.51
N ARG A 171 6.30 -1.88 -5.83
CA ARG A 171 6.26 -2.59 -4.56
C ARG A 171 6.90 -1.73 -3.49
N SER A 172 6.29 -1.66 -2.31
CA SER A 172 6.84 -0.91 -1.19
C SER A 172 6.48 -1.55 0.15
N TYR A 173 7.37 -1.43 1.13
CA TYR A 173 7.10 -1.86 2.48
C TYR A 173 6.34 -0.80 3.25
N LEU A 174 5.43 -1.26 4.08
CA LEU A 174 4.67 -0.47 5.03
C LEU A 174 5.11 -0.79 6.44
N GLN A 175 5.35 0.26 7.22
CA GLN A 175 5.28 0.24 8.66
C GLN A 175 4.31 1.33 9.09
N ALA A 176 3.17 0.96 9.65
CA ALA A 176 2.14 1.90 10.05
C ALA A 176 1.88 1.85 11.56
N TRP A 177 1.84 3.02 12.16
CA TRP A 177 1.55 3.22 13.57
C TRP A 177 0.20 3.90 13.71
N HIS A 178 -0.68 3.32 14.53
CA HIS A 178 -2.03 3.84 14.77
C HIS A 178 -2.22 3.98 16.26
N THR A 179 -2.44 5.20 16.73
CA THR A 179 -2.83 5.40 18.13
C THR A 179 -4.24 4.91 18.34
N LEU A 180 -4.44 4.15 19.41
CA LEU A 180 -5.73 3.62 19.79
C LEU A 180 -6.19 4.28 21.10
N PRO A 181 -7.50 4.21 21.45
CA PRO A 181 -7.96 4.53 22.79
C PRO A 181 -7.17 3.76 23.86
N ASP A 182 -7.25 4.20 25.11
CA ASP A 182 -6.64 3.58 26.27
C ASP A 182 -5.08 3.50 26.21
N GLN A 183 -4.45 4.53 25.60
CA GLN A 183 -2.99 4.61 25.49
C GLN A 183 -2.35 3.37 24.86
N LYS A 184 -2.98 2.86 23.82
CA LYS A 184 -2.45 1.75 23.02
C LYS A 184 -1.95 2.25 21.66
N VAL A 185 -1.08 1.47 21.07
CA VAL A 185 -0.65 1.61 19.69
C VAL A 185 -0.81 0.29 18.96
N TRP A 186 -1.37 0.36 17.75
CA TRP A 186 -1.40 -0.75 16.82
C TRP A 186 -0.33 -0.52 15.75
N LEU A 187 0.61 -1.45 15.65
CA LEU A 187 1.65 -1.48 14.61
C LEU A 187 1.23 -2.50 13.55
N ALA A 188 1.18 -2.08 12.31
CA ALA A 188 0.95 -2.93 11.15
C ALA A 188 2.17 -2.92 10.24
N LEU A 189 2.67 -4.10 9.90
CA LEU A 189 3.73 -4.29 8.90
C LEU A 189 3.14 -4.98 7.67
N GLY A 190 3.45 -4.48 6.50
CA GLY A 190 2.90 -5.03 5.27
C GLY A 190 3.67 -4.65 4.02
N THR A 191 3.15 -5.10 2.89
CA THR A 191 3.69 -4.79 1.57
C THR A 191 2.57 -4.31 0.67
N TYR A 192 2.79 -3.18 0.01
CA TYR A 192 1.96 -2.72 -1.09
C TYR A 192 2.45 -3.32 -2.40
N HIS A 193 1.53 -3.88 -3.18
CA HIS A 193 1.71 -4.32 -4.55
C HIS A 193 0.80 -3.48 -5.43
N SER A 194 1.36 -2.54 -6.16
CA SER A 194 0.60 -1.60 -6.95
C SER A 194 0.90 -1.76 -8.44
N LYS A 195 -0.13 -1.62 -9.27
CA LYS A 195 0.00 -1.41 -10.72
C LYS A 195 -0.27 0.05 -11.03
N VAL A 196 0.61 0.61 -11.81
CA VAL A 196 0.63 2.03 -12.13
C VAL A 196 0.59 2.19 -13.63
N ARG A 197 -0.15 3.17 -14.11
CA ARG A 197 -0.17 3.54 -15.53
C ARG A 197 -0.04 5.05 -15.70
N PHE A 198 0.51 5.44 -16.84
CA PHE A 198 0.54 6.83 -17.26
C PHE A 198 -0.73 7.15 -18.03
N SER A 199 -1.53 8.08 -17.53
CA SER A 199 -2.76 8.55 -18.15
C SER A 199 -2.99 10.01 -17.82
N ASP A 200 -3.55 10.77 -18.76
CA ASP A 200 -3.85 12.20 -18.57
C ASP A 200 -2.63 13.02 -18.14
N GLY A 201 -1.46 12.72 -18.71
CA GLY A 201 -0.20 13.42 -18.46
C GLY A 201 0.45 13.11 -17.11
N ARG A 202 0.03 12.06 -16.42
CA ARG A 202 0.60 11.69 -15.11
C ARG A 202 0.50 10.20 -14.80
N TRP A 203 1.34 9.75 -13.89
CA TRP A 203 1.25 8.40 -13.34
C TRP A 203 0.10 8.31 -12.32
N LYS A 204 -0.66 7.21 -12.38
CA LYS A 204 -1.76 6.91 -11.45
C LYS A 204 -1.77 5.44 -11.06
N ILE A 205 -2.08 5.15 -9.80
CA ILE A 205 -2.30 3.79 -9.31
C ILE A 205 -3.71 3.36 -9.71
N TRP A 206 -3.83 2.29 -10.50
CA TRP A 206 -5.12 1.72 -10.88
C TRP A 206 -5.43 0.39 -10.17
N GLN A 207 -4.41 -0.28 -9.60
CA GLN A 207 -4.58 -1.42 -8.71
C GLN A 207 -3.63 -1.28 -7.54
N MET A 208 -4.11 -1.54 -6.33
CA MET A 208 -3.30 -1.52 -5.11
C MET A 208 -3.75 -2.64 -4.17
N ASN A 209 -2.83 -3.54 -3.83
CA ASN A 209 -3.06 -4.58 -2.86
C ASN A 209 -2.15 -4.35 -1.66
N LEU A 210 -2.73 -4.24 -0.47
CA LEU A 210 -1.98 -4.25 0.79
C LEU A 210 -2.04 -5.65 1.37
N GLU A 211 -0.90 -6.30 1.42
CA GLU A 211 -0.67 -7.56 2.10
C GLU A 211 -0.11 -7.29 3.51
N LEU A 212 -0.89 -7.57 4.53
CA LEU A 212 -0.44 -7.49 5.91
C LEU A 212 0.50 -8.68 6.18
N THR A 213 1.69 -8.40 6.66
CA THR A 213 2.67 -9.44 7.04
C THR A 213 2.46 -9.86 8.49
N VAL A 214 2.34 -8.89 9.38
CA VAL A 214 2.13 -9.06 10.81
C VAL A 214 1.60 -7.76 11.39
N ASP A 215 0.85 -7.88 12.47
CA ASP A 215 0.43 -6.74 13.27
C ASP A 215 0.58 -7.03 14.76
N GLU A 216 0.64 -5.98 15.55
CA GLU A 216 0.79 -6.05 16.99
C GLU A 216 0.13 -4.85 17.66
N THR A 217 -0.56 -5.10 18.78
CA THR A 217 -1.07 -4.03 19.64
C THR A 217 -0.27 -4.01 20.94
N ARG A 218 0.24 -2.83 21.30
CA ARG A 218 1.03 -2.62 22.53
C ARG A 218 0.39 -1.55 23.39
N GLN A 219 0.58 -1.66 24.71
CA GLN A 219 0.35 -0.57 25.63
C GLN A 219 1.48 0.44 25.48
N MET A 220 1.17 1.73 25.34
CA MET A 220 2.18 2.78 25.50
C MET A 220 2.51 2.87 26.99
N ASN A 221 3.78 2.71 27.32
CA ASN A 221 4.24 2.92 28.68
C ASN A 221 4.43 4.43 28.90
N ASP A 222 4.06 4.91 30.08
CA ASP A 222 4.32 6.27 30.54
C ASP A 222 5.83 6.55 30.64
#